data_80988c9af642c37fbc33c62e3bd7b021
#
_entry.id   80988c9af642c37fbc33c62e3bd7b021
#
_cell.length_a   1.000
_cell.length_b   1.000
_cell.length_c   1.000
_cell.angle_alpha   90.00
_cell.angle_beta   90.00
_cell.angle_gamma   90.00
#
_symmetry.space_group_name_H-M   'P 1'
#
loop_
_entity.id
_entity.type
_entity.pdbx_description
1 polymer ?
#
loop_
_entity_poly.entity_id
_entity_poly.type
_entity_poly.pdbx_seq_one_letter_code
_entity_poly.pdbx_strand_id
1 'polypeptide(L)'
;MTRLVVVGASLAGLRAVEAVRRDGFDGEVTLVGAELHLPYDRPPLSKEYLAADEAADPSYREAATFAADLDIELLLGTPASALDTAARTVTVGDRTVSYDGLVIATGASARTLPGTEGIEGVHTVRTLDDAIALRAALRGGATRLTVVGAGFIGSEVASVGRGLGLEVTILEALETPLAHAVGERMGRALTQLHRRRGTEVRTGVAVDEVLATEGDAAERSSTGRRGRVHAVRLADGTEIATDVLVVGIGARPATDWLEGSGLTLDDGVVADETLAAAPGVYVAGDIARWPNALFTDVAEGTMRLEHWTSAAEQGGRAARHAVDPASATPYETVPYFWSDWYDGRVQFVGIAAGDHVEVVAGDDAEGGPFTAIYRAGGRIVGALAVDMPAEVMKYRRLIGKRQSWDDALALAEQRRQQRAEKRKAAQQSADQQGASA
;
A
#
# COMPACT_ATOMS: atom_id res chain seq x y z
N MET A 1 28.39 -4.12 -18.24
CA MET A 1 27.02 -4.70 -18.26
C MET A 1 26.34 -4.26 -19.53
N THR A 2 25.61 -5.16 -20.22
CA THR A 2 24.98 -4.88 -21.49
C THR A 2 23.46 -5.09 -21.45
N ARG A 3 22.94 -5.87 -20.49
CA ARG A 3 21.50 -6.18 -20.41
C ARG A 3 20.97 -6.13 -18.97
N LEU A 4 19.99 -5.24 -18.75
CA LEU A 4 19.19 -5.13 -17.53
C LEU A 4 17.80 -5.72 -17.77
N VAL A 5 17.37 -6.66 -16.91
CA VAL A 5 16.01 -7.16 -16.89
C VAL A 5 15.31 -6.67 -15.62
N VAL A 6 14.11 -6.13 -15.76
CA VAL A 6 13.26 -5.69 -14.66
C VAL A 6 11.97 -6.50 -14.71
N VAL A 7 11.68 -7.30 -13.67
CA VAL A 7 10.48 -8.13 -13.57
C VAL A 7 9.50 -7.48 -12.60
N GLY A 8 8.38 -7.00 -13.13
CA GLY A 8 7.35 -6.25 -12.43
C GLY A 8 7.16 -4.86 -13.04
N ALA A 9 6.19 -4.71 -13.94
CA ALA A 9 5.87 -3.47 -14.64
C ALA A 9 4.87 -2.59 -13.86
N SER A 10 5.16 -2.36 -12.56
CA SER A 10 4.43 -1.40 -11.73
C SER A 10 5.38 -0.27 -11.32
N LEU A 11 5.05 0.48 -10.24
CA LEU A 11 5.81 1.66 -9.82
C LEU A 11 7.31 1.39 -9.65
N ALA A 12 7.69 0.36 -8.89
CA ALA A 12 9.12 0.08 -8.63
C ALA A 12 9.86 -0.24 -9.93
N GLY A 13 9.28 -1.07 -10.82
CA GLY A 13 9.88 -1.39 -12.12
C GLY A 13 9.97 -0.18 -13.06
N LEU A 14 8.93 0.66 -13.10
CA LEU A 14 8.99 1.92 -13.87
C LEU A 14 10.11 2.83 -13.36
N ARG A 15 10.21 3.04 -12.04
CA ARG A 15 11.26 3.87 -11.44
C ARG A 15 12.66 3.28 -11.65
N ALA A 16 12.77 1.94 -11.71
CA ALA A 16 14.01 1.26 -12.07
C ALA A 16 14.48 1.64 -13.48
N VAL A 17 13.61 1.48 -14.47
CA VAL A 17 13.90 1.80 -15.88
C VAL A 17 14.18 3.30 -16.07
N GLU A 18 13.33 4.16 -15.52
CA GLU A 18 13.52 5.62 -15.61
C GLU A 18 14.85 6.07 -15.00
N ALA A 19 15.27 5.45 -13.88
CA ALA A 19 16.51 5.83 -13.22
C ALA A 19 17.73 5.51 -14.08
N VAL A 20 17.85 4.31 -14.62
CA VAL A 20 19.02 3.92 -15.42
C VAL A 20 19.09 4.70 -16.73
N ARG A 21 17.97 4.97 -17.40
CA ARG A 21 17.96 5.79 -18.62
C ARG A 21 18.33 7.23 -18.35
N ARG A 22 17.79 7.83 -17.28
CA ARG A 22 18.17 9.19 -16.85
C ARG A 22 19.65 9.31 -16.52
N ASP A 23 20.23 8.24 -15.94
CA ASP A 23 21.64 8.22 -15.52
C ASP A 23 22.58 7.80 -16.68
N GLY A 24 22.05 7.63 -17.91
CA GLY A 24 22.82 7.43 -19.15
C GLY A 24 23.21 5.98 -19.47
N PHE A 25 22.55 5.00 -18.85
CA PHE A 25 22.77 3.60 -19.25
C PHE A 25 22.26 3.35 -20.66
N ASP A 26 23.13 2.92 -21.56
CA ASP A 26 22.89 2.70 -23.00
C ASP A 26 22.71 1.21 -23.39
N GLY A 27 22.78 0.29 -22.42
CA GLY A 27 22.54 -1.13 -22.61
C GLY A 27 21.07 -1.47 -22.86
N GLU A 28 20.82 -2.73 -23.23
CA GLU A 28 19.46 -3.25 -23.41
C GLU A 28 18.71 -3.27 -22.07
N VAL A 29 17.44 -2.83 -22.09
CA VAL A 29 16.54 -2.88 -20.93
C VAL A 29 15.26 -3.57 -21.32
N THR A 30 14.91 -4.65 -20.61
CA THR A 30 13.65 -5.36 -20.77
C THR A 30 12.80 -5.16 -19.52
N LEU A 31 11.56 -4.66 -19.65
CA LEU A 31 10.57 -4.55 -18.57
C LEU A 31 9.47 -5.59 -18.76
N VAL A 32 9.30 -6.48 -17.78
CA VAL A 32 8.33 -7.59 -17.82
C VAL A 32 7.17 -7.30 -16.87
N GLY A 33 5.93 -7.42 -17.36
CA GLY A 33 4.70 -7.24 -16.59
C GLY A 33 3.70 -8.37 -16.79
N ALA A 34 3.11 -8.86 -15.70
CA ALA A 34 2.06 -9.87 -15.75
C ALA A 34 0.70 -9.31 -16.23
N GLU A 35 0.43 -8.06 -15.94
CA GLU A 35 -0.78 -7.35 -16.37
C GLU A 35 -0.64 -6.87 -17.82
N LEU A 36 -1.78 -6.75 -18.53
CA LEU A 36 -1.82 -6.19 -19.89
C LEU A 36 -1.68 -4.66 -19.91
N HIS A 37 -1.86 -4.04 -18.77
CA HIS A 37 -1.81 -2.59 -18.61
C HIS A 37 -0.37 -2.06 -18.53
N LEU A 38 -0.16 -0.87 -19.08
CA LEU A 38 1.07 -0.11 -18.84
C LEU A 38 1.23 0.19 -17.33
N PRO A 39 2.45 0.51 -16.86
CA PRO A 39 2.63 0.97 -15.49
C PRO A 39 1.69 2.11 -15.14
N TYR A 40 0.92 1.96 -14.07
CA TYR A 40 -0.10 2.89 -13.60
C TYR A 40 0.00 3.11 -12.08
N ASP A 41 -0.63 4.20 -11.61
CA ASP A 41 -0.68 4.55 -10.20
C ASP A 41 -1.76 3.74 -9.47
N ARG A 42 -1.36 2.97 -8.44
CA ARG A 42 -2.29 2.10 -7.69
C ARG A 42 -3.07 2.83 -6.60
N PRO A 43 -2.54 3.83 -5.87
CA PRO A 43 -3.27 4.51 -4.81
C PRO A 43 -4.64 5.06 -5.23
N PRO A 44 -4.88 5.56 -6.44
CA PRO A 44 -6.20 5.98 -6.90
C PRO A 44 -7.25 4.87 -6.93
N LEU A 45 -6.85 3.61 -7.11
CA LEU A 45 -7.74 2.47 -7.39
C LEU A 45 -8.75 2.19 -6.28
N SER A 46 -8.43 2.47 -5.02
CA SER A 46 -9.32 2.32 -3.86
C SER A 46 -10.03 3.62 -3.45
N LYS A 47 -9.81 4.72 -4.17
CA LYS A 47 -10.24 6.07 -3.83
C LYS A 47 -11.03 6.71 -4.99
N GLU A 48 -10.42 7.75 -5.59
CA GLU A 48 -11.04 8.55 -6.66
C GLU A 48 -11.42 7.73 -7.90
N TYR A 49 -10.68 6.66 -8.22
CA TYR A 49 -11.03 5.78 -9.34
C TYR A 49 -12.40 5.10 -9.12
N LEU A 50 -12.71 4.68 -7.89
CA LEU A 50 -14.03 4.10 -7.55
C LEU A 50 -15.09 5.18 -7.40
N ALA A 51 -14.74 6.34 -6.82
CA ALA A 51 -15.67 7.40 -6.45
C ALA A 51 -16.15 8.24 -7.63
N ALA A 52 -15.30 8.51 -8.62
CA ALA A 52 -15.60 9.40 -9.74
C ALA A 52 -16.70 8.86 -10.65
N ASP A 53 -17.51 9.74 -11.25
CA ASP A 53 -18.52 9.36 -12.24
C ASP A 53 -17.86 8.85 -13.53
N GLU A 54 -16.77 9.48 -13.94
CA GLU A 54 -15.88 9.02 -14.99
C GLU A 54 -14.49 8.81 -14.38
N ALA A 55 -13.99 7.57 -14.44
CA ALA A 55 -12.67 7.26 -13.93
C ALA A 55 -11.59 7.71 -14.91
N ALA A 56 -10.62 8.51 -14.42
CA ALA A 56 -9.48 8.87 -15.22
C ALA A 56 -8.55 7.66 -15.43
N ASP A 57 -7.83 7.64 -16.56
CA ASP A 57 -6.77 6.66 -16.80
C ASP A 57 -5.65 6.87 -15.75
N PRO A 58 -5.33 5.86 -14.93
CA PRO A 58 -4.29 5.98 -13.92
C PRO A 58 -2.87 5.77 -14.47
N SER A 59 -2.69 5.55 -15.79
CA SER A 59 -1.39 5.28 -16.42
C SER A 59 -0.40 6.43 -16.20
N TYR A 60 0.85 6.10 -15.89
CA TYR A 60 1.90 7.11 -15.70
C TYR A 60 2.33 7.80 -16.98
N ARG A 61 2.15 7.18 -18.14
CA ARG A 61 2.57 7.66 -19.44
C ARG A 61 1.60 7.19 -20.54
N GLU A 62 1.61 7.91 -21.64
CA GLU A 62 0.86 7.51 -22.83
C GLU A 62 1.44 6.24 -23.48
N ALA A 63 0.57 5.36 -23.93
CA ALA A 63 0.94 4.07 -24.51
C ALA A 63 1.83 4.21 -25.76
N ALA A 64 1.52 5.19 -26.60
CA ALA A 64 2.18 5.38 -27.89
C ALA A 64 3.68 5.72 -27.76
N THR A 65 4.08 6.37 -26.68
CA THR A 65 5.46 6.88 -26.48
C THR A 65 6.23 6.10 -25.43
N PHE A 66 5.57 5.30 -24.60
CA PHE A 66 6.15 4.68 -23.41
C PHE A 66 7.46 3.92 -23.69
N ALA A 67 7.43 2.96 -24.61
CA ALA A 67 8.60 2.13 -24.89
C ALA A 67 9.69 2.91 -25.66
N ALA A 68 9.28 3.79 -26.57
CA ALA A 68 10.20 4.60 -27.37
C ALA A 68 10.93 5.66 -26.54
N ASP A 69 10.20 6.35 -25.63
CA ASP A 69 10.79 7.40 -24.77
C ASP A 69 11.80 6.84 -23.77
N LEU A 70 11.63 5.58 -23.36
CA LEU A 70 12.51 4.90 -22.43
C LEU A 70 13.51 3.97 -23.12
N ASP A 71 13.38 3.77 -24.45
CA ASP A 71 14.21 2.86 -25.24
C ASP A 71 14.31 1.47 -24.57
N ILE A 72 13.15 0.82 -24.37
CA ILE A 72 13.04 -0.47 -23.68
C ILE A 72 12.26 -1.51 -24.49
N GLU A 73 12.60 -2.79 -24.29
CA GLU A 73 11.71 -3.88 -24.64
C GLU A 73 10.65 -4.02 -23.55
N LEU A 74 9.36 -3.92 -23.91
CA LEU A 74 8.23 -4.04 -22.98
C LEU A 74 7.47 -5.34 -23.24
N LEU A 75 7.43 -6.22 -22.24
CA LEU A 75 6.73 -7.51 -22.29
C LEU A 75 5.60 -7.49 -21.26
N LEU A 76 4.38 -7.17 -21.72
CA LEU A 76 3.16 -7.13 -20.89
C LEU A 76 2.26 -8.35 -21.12
N GLY A 77 1.40 -8.65 -20.15
CA GLY A 77 0.44 -9.74 -20.20
C GLY A 77 1.07 -11.14 -20.13
N THR A 78 2.36 -11.22 -19.81
CA THR A 78 3.08 -12.49 -19.69
C THR A 78 3.87 -12.51 -18.38
N PRO A 79 3.40 -13.23 -17.36
CA PRO A 79 4.11 -13.33 -16.09
C PRO A 79 5.44 -14.05 -16.24
N ALA A 80 6.44 -13.65 -15.47
CA ALA A 80 7.61 -14.46 -15.25
C ALA A 80 7.22 -15.73 -14.45
N SER A 81 7.75 -16.87 -14.83
CA SER A 81 7.40 -18.17 -14.24
C SER A 81 8.55 -18.90 -13.57
N ALA A 82 9.80 -18.53 -13.86
CA ALA A 82 10.97 -19.09 -13.20
C ALA A 82 12.18 -18.15 -13.30
N LEU A 83 13.07 -18.26 -12.31
CA LEU A 83 14.38 -17.61 -12.28
C LEU A 83 15.45 -18.67 -12.08
N ASP A 84 16.48 -18.67 -12.95
CA ASP A 84 17.72 -19.41 -12.76
C ASP A 84 18.86 -18.42 -12.50
N THR A 85 19.27 -18.31 -11.24
CA THR A 85 20.35 -17.38 -10.84
C THR A 85 21.72 -17.83 -11.31
N ALA A 86 21.94 -19.15 -11.51
CA ALA A 86 23.21 -19.70 -11.98
C ALA A 86 23.40 -19.49 -13.49
N ALA A 87 22.34 -19.74 -14.28
CA ALA A 87 22.32 -19.48 -15.71
C ALA A 87 22.10 -18.00 -16.05
N ARG A 88 21.70 -17.17 -15.08
CA ARG A 88 21.27 -15.77 -15.23
C ARG A 88 20.17 -15.59 -16.27
N THR A 89 19.08 -16.32 -16.07
CA THR A 89 17.93 -16.27 -16.98
C THR A 89 16.60 -16.18 -16.23
N VAL A 90 15.65 -15.48 -16.84
CA VAL A 90 14.23 -15.41 -16.42
C VAL A 90 13.37 -16.05 -17.51
N THR A 91 12.46 -16.95 -17.12
CA THR A 91 11.45 -17.52 -18.03
C THR A 91 10.22 -16.62 -18.05
N VAL A 92 9.82 -16.15 -19.24
CA VAL A 92 8.66 -15.28 -19.50
C VAL A 92 7.83 -15.89 -20.62
N GLY A 93 6.72 -16.55 -20.28
CA GLY A 93 5.99 -17.37 -21.24
C GLY A 93 6.89 -18.46 -21.84
N ASP A 94 6.96 -18.52 -23.18
CA ASP A 94 7.80 -19.47 -23.91
C ASP A 94 9.25 -18.95 -24.14
N ARG A 95 9.57 -17.77 -23.60
CA ARG A 95 10.88 -17.12 -23.81
C ARG A 95 11.78 -17.29 -22.58
N THR A 96 13.06 -17.48 -22.83
CA THR A 96 14.13 -17.37 -21.82
C THR A 96 14.88 -16.08 -22.07
N VAL A 97 14.83 -15.15 -21.12
CA VAL A 97 15.50 -13.84 -21.18
C VAL A 97 16.75 -13.88 -20.29
N SER A 98 17.92 -13.73 -20.91
CA SER A 98 19.19 -13.64 -20.15
C SER A 98 19.41 -12.22 -19.62
N TYR A 99 20.14 -12.10 -18.51
CA TYR A 99 20.46 -10.82 -17.90
C TYR A 99 21.92 -10.75 -17.42
N ASP A 100 22.49 -9.55 -17.42
CA ASP A 100 23.70 -9.22 -16.67
C ASP A 100 23.33 -8.68 -15.28
N GLY A 101 22.24 -7.88 -15.19
CA GLY A 101 21.63 -7.40 -13.98
C GLY A 101 20.12 -7.64 -13.99
N LEU A 102 19.59 -8.00 -12.82
CA LEU A 102 18.15 -8.26 -12.62
C LEU A 102 17.62 -7.42 -11.48
N VAL A 103 16.45 -6.79 -11.70
CA VAL A 103 15.63 -6.19 -10.64
C VAL A 103 14.32 -6.96 -10.52
N ILE A 104 14.07 -7.53 -9.35
CA ILE A 104 12.82 -8.21 -9.01
C ILE A 104 11.90 -7.18 -8.32
N ALA A 105 10.82 -6.79 -8.99
CA ALA A 105 9.87 -5.77 -8.58
C ALA A 105 8.41 -6.24 -8.70
N THR A 106 8.16 -7.55 -8.50
CA THR A 106 6.85 -8.18 -8.73
C THR A 106 5.80 -7.82 -7.68
N GLY A 107 6.20 -7.16 -6.60
CA GLY A 107 5.29 -6.66 -5.58
C GLY A 107 4.58 -7.76 -4.80
N ALA A 108 3.28 -7.59 -4.60
CA ALA A 108 2.43 -8.49 -3.82
C ALA A 108 1.07 -8.67 -4.49
N SER A 109 0.38 -9.77 -4.22
CA SER A 109 -1.00 -10.08 -4.60
C SER A 109 -1.94 -9.96 -3.41
N ALA A 110 -3.20 -9.57 -3.64
CA ALA A 110 -4.21 -9.54 -2.59
C ALA A 110 -4.47 -10.96 -2.05
N ARG A 111 -4.71 -11.06 -0.75
CA ARG A 111 -5.22 -12.30 -0.12
C ARG A 111 -6.70 -12.43 -0.41
N THR A 112 -7.16 -13.64 -0.69
CA THR A 112 -8.56 -14.00 -0.89
C THR A 112 -9.10 -14.77 0.29
N LEU A 113 -10.42 -14.82 0.44
CA LEU A 113 -11.07 -15.74 1.34
C LEU A 113 -11.22 -17.11 0.66
N PRO A 114 -10.87 -18.21 1.32
CA PRO A 114 -11.05 -19.54 0.75
C PRO A 114 -12.50 -19.80 0.35
N GLY A 115 -12.71 -20.45 -0.79
CA GLY A 115 -14.04 -20.83 -1.26
C GLY A 115 -14.85 -19.72 -1.91
N THR A 116 -14.26 -18.53 -2.13
CA THR A 116 -14.93 -17.39 -2.79
C THR A 116 -14.68 -17.30 -4.29
N GLU A 117 -13.85 -18.18 -4.84
CA GLU A 117 -13.50 -18.20 -6.25
C GLU A 117 -14.75 -18.41 -7.12
N GLY A 118 -14.95 -17.51 -8.06
CA GLY A 118 -16.08 -17.55 -9.02
C GLY A 118 -17.42 -17.09 -8.43
N ILE A 119 -17.49 -16.60 -7.19
CA ILE A 119 -18.69 -15.95 -6.64
C ILE A 119 -18.76 -14.51 -7.18
N GLU A 120 -19.82 -14.22 -7.93
CA GLU A 120 -20.07 -12.86 -8.42
C GLU A 120 -20.34 -11.90 -7.26
N GLY A 121 -19.80 -10.68 -7.34
CA GLY A 121 -19.94 -9.65 -6.30
C GLY A 121 -18.93 -9.77 -5.16
N VAL A 122 -17.99 -10.74 -5.21
CA VAL A 122 -16.83 -10.80 -4.33
C VAL A 122 -15.63 -10.22 -5.05
N HIS A 123 -14.98 -9.24 -4.44
CA HIS A 123 -13.88 -8.47 -5.04
C HIS A 123 -12.68 -8.33 -4.10
N THR A 124 -11.51 -8.19 -4.69
CA THR A 124 -10.31 -7.62 -4.07
C THR A 124 -10.02 -6.25 -4.69
N VAL A 125 -9.03 -5.53 -4.19
CA VAL A 125 -8.53 -4.30 -4.81
C VAL A 125 -7.01 -4.34 -4.82
N ARG A 126 -6.44 -4.72 -5.96
CA ARG A 126 -4.99 -4.72 -6.16
C ARG A 126 -4.62 -4.28 -7.58
N THR A 127 -5.31 -4.77 -8.59
CA THR A 127 -5.07 -4.48 -10.00
C THR A 127 -6.08 -3.47 -10.55
N LEU A 128 -5.77 -2.91 -11.72
CA LEU A 128 -6.71 -2.04 -12.43
C LEU A 128 -8.00 -2.80 -12.81
N ASP A 129 -7.87 -4.07 -13.22
CA ASP A 129 -9.02 -4.91 -13.53
C ASP A 129 -9.91 -5.16 -12.30
N ASP A 130 -9.31 -5.37 -11.11
CA ASP A 130 -10.06 -5.44 -9.85
C ASP A 130 -10.87 -4.15 -9.61
N ALA A 131 -10.23 -3.00 -9.81
CA ALA A 131 -10.87 -1.71 -9.59
C ALA A 131 -12.00 -1.44 -10.60
N ILE A 132 -11.82 -1.82 -11.87
CA ILE A 132 -12.86 -1.75 -12.91
C ILE A 132 -14.06 -2.61 -12.51
N ALA A 133 -13.83 -3.86 -12.11
CA ALA A 133 -14.88 -4.79 -11.71
C ALA A 133 -15.62 -4.31 -10.45
N LEU A 134 -14.88 -3.89 -9.41
CA LEU A 134 -15.47 -3.38 -8.18
C LEU A 134 -16.28 -2.10 -8.45
N ARG A 135 -15.75 -1.16 -9.23
CA ARG A 135 -16.45 0.07 -9.60
C ARG A 135 -17.79 -0.23 -10.29
N ALA A 136 -17.79 -1.17 -11.23
CA ALA A 136 -19.01 -1.60 -11.90
C ALA A 136 -20.02 -2.21 -10.90
N ALA A 137 -19.57 -3.04 -9.95
CA ALA A 137 -20.43 -3.64 -8.93
C ALA A 137 -21.03 -2.60 -7.98
N LEU A 138 -20.23 -1.65 -7.48
CA LEU A 138 -20.69 -0.58 -6.57
C LEU A 138 -21.72 0.35 -7.21
N ARG A 139 -21.65 0.57 -8.54
CA ARG A 139 -22.55 1.45 -9.29
C ARG A 139 -23.69 0.71 -9.99
N GLY A 140 -23.65 -0.61 -9.99
CA GLY A 140 -24.65 -1.48 -10.66
C GLY A 140 -25.94 -1.70 -9.87
N GLY A 141 -26.30 -0.79 -8.95
CA GLY A 141 -27.53 -0.88 -8.14
C GLY A 141 -27.34 -1.56 -6.79
N ALA A 142 -26.09 -1.76 -6.34
CA ALA A 142 -25.80 -2.21 -4.98
C ALA A 142 -26.34 -1.20 -3.96
N THR A 143 -26.82 -1.70 -2.83
CA THR A 143 -27.28 -0.89 -1.68
C THR A 143 -26.46 -1.16 -0.43
N ARG A 144 -25.84 -2.34 -0.35
CA ARG A 144 -25.07 -2.82 0.80
C ARG A 144 -23.68 -3.28 0.38
N LEU A 145 -22.68 -2.73 1.05
CA LEU A 145 -21.27 -3.09 0.90
C LEU A 145 -20.76 -3.69 2.21
N THR A 146 -20.24 -4.91 2.15
CA THR A 146 -19.48 -5.48 3.25
C THR A 146 -17.99 -5.51 2.89
N VAL A 147 -17.16 -5.06 3.81
CA VAL A 147 -15.69 -5.08 3.69
C VAL A 147 -15.13 -6.02 4.75
N VAL A 148 -14.39 -7.04 4.36
CA VAL A 148 -13.67 -7.93 5.27
C VAL A 148 -12.23 -7.45 5.38
N GLY A 149 -11.84 -7.04 6.59
CA GLY A 149 -10.55 -6.43 6.90
C GLY A 149 -10.64 -4.90 7.01
N ALA A 150 -10.35 -4.38 8.20
CA ALA A 150 -10.28 -2.96 8.51
C ALA A 150 -8.86 -2.39 8.32
N GLY A 151 -8.11 -2.89 7.33
CA GLY A 151 -6.83 -2.34 6.89
C GLY A 151 -7.03 -1.04 6.10
N PHE A 152 -5.93 -0.42 5.62
CA PHE A 152 -6.01 0.85 4.90
C PHE A 152 -6.87 0.76 3.64
N ILE A 153 -6.67 -0.27 2.80
CA ILE A 153 -7.45 -0.44 1.56
C ILE A 153 -8.93 -0.69 1.87
N GLY A 154 -9.24 -1.57 2.84
CA GLY A 154 -10.63 -1.80 3.27
C GLY A 154 -11.30 -0.52 3.78
N SER A 155 -10.58 0.30 4.54
CA SER A 155 -11.05 1.58 5.04
C SER A 155 -11.32 2.60 3.93
N GLU A 156 -10.46 2.66 2.91
CA GLU A 156 -10.64 3.51 1.73
C GLU A 156 -11.88 3.10 0.93
N VAL A 157 -12.06 1.80 0.66
CA VAL A 157 -13.23 1.28 -0.05
C VAL A 157 -14.51 1.52 0.75
N ALA A 158 -14.49 1.30 2.07
CA ALA A 158 -15.62 1.62 2.94
C ALA A 158 -16.00 3.10 2.89
N SER A 159 -15.01 3.97 2.88
CA SER A 159 -15.19 5.42 2.72
C SER A 159 -15.85 5.78 1.39
N VAL A 160 -15.39 5.19 0.29
CA VAL A 160 -16.00 5.39 -1.04
C VAL A 160 -17.45 4.88 -1.03
N GLY A 161 -17.71 3.68 -0.50
CA GLY A 161 -19.07 3.12 -0.41
C GLY A 161 -20.02 4.06 0.33
N ARG A 162 -19.59 4.65 1.46
CA ARG A 162 -20.37 5.67 2.18
C ARG A 162 -20.60 6.92 1.33
N GLY A 163 -19.59 7.39 0.60
CA GLY A 163 -19.70 8.51 -0.32
C GLY A 163 -20.69 8.27 -1.47
N LEU A 164 -20.83 7.02 -1.92
CA LEU A 164 -21.82 6.58 -2.91
C LEU A 164 -23.22 6.34 -2.31
N GLY A 165 -23.41 6.51 -1.01
CA GLY A 165 -24.70 6.36 -0.33
C GLY A 165 -25.05 4.92 0.07
N LEU A 166 -24.10 3.97 0.02
CA LEU A 166 -24.34 2.59 0.42
C LEU A 166 -24.41 2.43 1.95
N GLU A 167 -25.11 1.41 2.41
CA GLU A 167 -24.94 0.86 3.75
C GLU A 167 -23.63 0.10 3.80
N VAL A 168 -22.72 0.48 4.70
CA VAL A 168 -21.36 -0.11 4.76
C VAL A 168 -21.12 -0.74 6.10
N THR A 169 -20.71 -2.03 6.06
CA THR A 169 -20.24 -2.79 7.23
C THR A 169 -18.80 -3.23 7.01
N ILE A 170 -17.94 -2.95 7.98
CA ILE A 170 -16.56 -3.49 8.04
C ILE A 170 -16.53 -4.61 9.07
N LEU A 171 -15.98 -5.76 8.68
CA LEU A 171 -15.74 -6.93 9.52
C LEU A 171 -14.25 -7.10 9.75
N GLU A 172 -13.81 -7.11 11.00
CA GLU A 172 -12.40 -7.20 11.37
C GLU A 172 -12.18 -8.31 12.41
N ALA A 173 -11.26 -9.21 12.12
CA ALA A 173 -10.94 -10.33 13.00
C ALA A 173 -10.22 -9.91 14.28
N LEU A 174 -9.40 -8.84 14.20
CA LEU A 174 -8.72 -8.30 15.37
C LEU A 174 -9.66 -7.45 16.22
N GLU A 175 -9.45 -7.43 17.52
CA GLU A 175 -10.14 -6.54 18.46
C GLU A 175 -9.89 -5.06 18.14
N THR A 176 -8.68 -4.74 17.68
CA THR A 176 -8.28 -3.39 17.29
C THR A 176 -7.78 -3.40 15.85
N PRO A 177 -8.52 -2.77 14.92
CA PRO A 177 -8.06 -2.57 13.55
C PRO A 177 -6.69 -1.85 13.51
N LEU A 178 -5.86 -2.20 12.52
CA LEU A 178 -4.56 -1.56 12.28
C LEU A 178 -3.56 -1.63 13.46
N ALA A 179 -3.79 -2.46 14.49
CA ALA A 179 -2.92 -2.54 15.66
C ALA A 179 -1.44 -2.80 15.29
N HIS A 180 -1.19 -3.63 14.27
CA HIS A 180 0.16 -3.92 13.78
C HIS A 180 0.82 -2.74 13.04
N ALA A 181 0.01 -1.85 12.43
CA ALA A 181 0.50 -0.74 11.61
C ALA A 181 0.71 0.55 12.40
N VAL A 182 -0.18 0.84 13.37
CA VAL A 182 -0.18 2.11 14.11
C VAL A 182 -0.27 1.94 15.65
N GLY A 183 -0.25 0.71 16.14
CA GLY A 183 -0.44 0.39 17.54
C GLY A 183 -1.91 0.45 17.98
N GLU A 184 -2.22 -0.21 19.12
CA GLU A 184 -3.62 -0.37 19.56
C GLU A 184 -4.35 0.95 19.85
N ARG A 185 -3.70 1.89 20.55
CA ARG A 185 -4.35 3.16 20.90
C ARG A 185 -4.78 3.92 19.65
N MET A 186 -3.87 4.03 18.68
CA MET A 186 -4.16 4.75 17.43
C MET A 186 -5.10 3.97 16.52
N GLY A 187 -5.03 2.64 16.51
CA GLY A 187 -5.99 1.80 15.82
C GLY A 187 -7.43 2.04 16.31
N ARG A 188 -7.63 2.13 17.64
CA ARG A 188 -8.93 2.49 18.22
C ARG A 188 -9.38 3.89 17.82
N ALA A 189 -8.48 4.87 17.86
CA ALA A 189 -8.78 6.24 17.42
C ALA A 189 -9.21 6.29 15.95
N LEU A 190 -8.50 5.61 15.06
CA LEU A 190 -8.84 5.54 13.63
C LEU A 190 -10.18 4.82 13.39
N THR A 191 -10.50 3.77 14.16
CA THR A 191 -11.80 3.08 14.07
C THR A 191 -12.99 4.02 14.34
N GLN A 192 -12.83 5.03 15.22
CA GLN A 192 -13.88 6.01 15.47
C GLN A 192 -14.18 6.90 14.27
N LEU A 193 -13.22 7.12 13.37
CA LEU A 193 -13.47 7.87 12.12
C LEU A 193 -14.56 7.19 11.28
N HIS A 194 -14.51 5.87 11.15
CA HIS A 194 -15.52 5.09 10.45
C HIS A 194 -16.90 5.20 11.09
N ARG A 195 -16.99 4.96 12.41
CA ARG A 195 -18.25 4.97 13.16
C ARG A 195 -18.94 6.31 13.08
N ARG A 196 -18.20 7.41 13.18
CA ARG A 196 -18.75 8.78 13.07
C ARG A 196 -19.30 9.12 11.70
N ARG A 197 -18.81 8.45 10.66
CA ARG A 197 -19.29 8.59 9.27
C ARG A 197 -20.40 7.60 8.94
N GLY A 198 -20.94 6.89 9.95
CA GLY A 198 -22.05 5.98 9.80
C GLY A 198 -21.68 4.62 9.17
N THR A 199 -20.40 4.26 9.16
CA THR A 199 -19.96 2.91 8.82
C THR A 199 -20.06 2.04 10.06
N GLU A 200 -20.76 0.90 9.96
CA GLU A 200 -20.77 -0.12 10.98
C GLU A 200 -19.40 -0.83 11.01
N VAL A 201 -18.76 -0.89 12.18
CA VAL A 201 -17.47 -1.62 12.33
C VAL A 201 -17.63 -2.66 13.43
N ARG A 202 -17.54 -3.93 13.05
CA ARG A 202 -17.54 -5.10 13.92
C ARG A 202 -16.11 -5.62 14.05
N THR A 203 -15.57 -5.57 15.24
CA THR A 203 -14.22 -6.05 15.57
C THR A 203 -14.28 -7.35 16.37
N GLY A 204 -13.22 -8.15 16.37
CA GLY A 204 -13.19 -9.46 17.03
C GLY A 204 -14.10 -10.48 16.36
N VAL A 205 -14.46 -10.30 15.07
CA VAL A 205 -15.39 -11.19 14.34
C VAL A 205 -14.69 -11.88 13.18
N ALA A 206 -14.84 -13.18 13.08
CA ALA A 206 -14.32 -13.97 11.97
C ALA A 206 -15.43 -14.30 10.97
N VAL A 207 -15.12 -14.18 9.68
CA VAL A 207 -15.98 -14.68 8.61
C VAL A 207 -15.79 -16.19 8.52
N ASP A 208 -16.90 -16.93 8.58
CA ASP A 208 -16.96 -18.38 8.45
C ASP A 208 -17.23 -18.78 7.00
N GLU A 209 -18.26 -18.16 6.39
CA GLU A 209 -18.71 -18.51 5.05
C GLU A 209 -19.23 -17.31 4.27
N VAL A 210 -19.00 -17.30 2.96
CA VAL A 210 -19.63 -16.36 2.02
C VAL A 210 -20.80 -17.08 1.34
N LEU A 211 -22.00 -16.58 1.58
CA LEU A 211 -23.24 -17.17 1.08
C LEU A 211 -23.56 -16.60 -0.30
N ALA A 212 -23.73 -17.50 -1.28
CA ALA A 212 -24.09 -17.13 -2.65
C ALA A 212 -25.40 -17.80 -3.07
N THR A 213 -26.13 -17.18 -4.00
CA THR A 213 -27.28 -17.81 -4.65
C THR A 213 -26.82 -19.07 -5.40
N GLU A 214 -27.69 -20.04 -5.57
CA GLU A 214 -27.39 -21.17 -6.45
C GLU A 214 -27.24 -20.64 -7.88
N GLY A 215 -26.01 -20.72 -8.42
CA GLY A 215 -25.76 -20.42 -9.85
C GLY A 215 -26.35 -21.50 -10.74
N ASP A 216 -26.71 -21.17 -11.97
CA ASP A 216 -27.15 -22.14 -12.98
C ASP A 216 -26.06 -23.22 -13.18
N ALA A 217 -26.48 -24.50 -13.21
CA ALA A 217 -25.55 -25.62 -13.39
C ALA A 217 -24.80 -25.54 -14.74
N ALA A 218 -25.43 -24.99 -15.78
CA ALA A 218 -24.83 -24.77 -17.09
C ALA A 218 -23.78 -23.64 -17.05
N GLU A 219 -24.03 -22.55 -16.32
CA GLU A 219 -23.07 -21.46 -16.11
C GLU A 219 -21.86 -21.93 -15.28
N ARG A 220 -22.10 -22.72 -14.21
CA ARG A 220 -20.99 -23.31 -13.43
C ARG A 220 -20.06 -24.15 -14.29
N SER A 221 -20.61 -24.94 -15.22
CA SER A 221 -19.83 -25.81 -16.09
C SER A 221 -19.03 -25.04 -17.16
N SER A 222 -19.56 -23.93 -17.67
CA SER A 222 -18.97 -23.19 -18.79
C SER A 222 -18.10 -22.00 -18.36
N THR A 223 -18.42 -21.34 -17.25
CA THR A 223 -17.76 -20.09 -16.81
C THR A 223 -17.06 -20.18 -15.45
N GLY A 224 -17.26 -21.28 -14.71
CA GLY A 224 -16.79 -21.44 -13.32
C GLY A 224 -17.56 -20.56 -12.29
N ARG A 225 -18.62 -19.85 -12.69
CA ARG A 225 -19.43 -19.00 -11.82
C ARG A 225 -20.24 -19.84 -10.81
N ARG A 226 -20.14 -19.46 -9.52
CA ARG A 226 -20.78 -20.16 -8.39
C ARG A 226 -22.04 -19.47 -7.86
N GLY A 227 -22.59 -18.52 -8.60
CA GLY A 227 -23.70 -17.67 -8.17
C GLY A 227 -23.23 -16.29 -7.71
N ARG A 228 -24.14 -15.51 -7.13
CA ARG A 228 -23.90 -14.13 -6.67
C ARG A 228 -23.95 -14.08 -5.15
N VAL A 229 -23.04 -13.35 -4.52
CA VAL A 229 -23.04 -13.11 -3.08
C VAL A 229 -24.34 -12.43 -2.64
N HIS A 230 -24.90 -12.88 -1.51
CA HIS A 230 -26.07 -12.25 -0.89
C HIS A 230 -25.93 -12.04 0.62
N ALA A 231 -25.01 -12.75 1.28
CA ALA A 231 -24.71 -12.56 2.69
C ALA A 231 -23.31 -13.10 3.05
N VAL A 232 -22.81 -12.68 4.21
CA VAL A 232 -21.63 -13.23 4.88
C VAL A 232 -22.07 -13.81 6.21
N ARG A 233 -21.70 -15.06 6.50
CA ARG A 233 -21.93 -15.71 7.81
C ARG A 233 -20.68 -15.58 8.67
N LEU A 234 -20.87 -15.12 9.90
CA LEU A 234 -19.83 -15.04 10.91
C LEU A 234 -19.71 -16.34 11.69
N ALA A 235 -18.59 -16.53 12.38
CA ALA A 235 -18.33 -17.72 13.20
C ALA A 235 -19.34 -17.95 14.34
N ASP A 236 -20.05 -16.92 14.78
CA ASP A 236 -21.15 -17.00 15.77
C ASP A 236 -22.52 -17.35 15.15
N GLY A 237 -22.56 -17.58 13.83
CA GLY A 237 -23.79 -17.87 13.07
C GLY A 237 -24.57 -16.64 12.61
N THR A 238 -24.14 -15.43 12.95
CA THR A 238 -24.78 -14.20 12.46
C THR A 238 -24.59 -14.05 10.95
N GLU A 239 -25.68 -13.75 10.23
CA GLU A 239 -25.63 -13.46 8.79
C GLU A 239 -25.76 -11.96 8.54
N ILE A 240 -24.89 -11.44 7.68
CA ILE A 240 -24.86 -10.04 7.26
C ILE A 240 -25.17 -9.99 5.77
N ALA A 241 -26.33 -9.47 5.43
CA ALA A 241 -26.76 -9.33 4.05
C ALA A 241 -25.86 -8.32 3.30
N THR A 242 -25.44 -8.67 2.09
CA THR A 242 -24.55 -7.83 1.28
C THR A 242 -24.84 -8.01 -0.21
N ASP A 243 -24.68 -6.94 -0.99
CA ASP A 243 -24.80 -6.98 -2.45
C ASP A 243 -23.40 -7.02 -3.11
N VAL A 244 -22.39 -6.44 -2.42
CA VAL A 244 -20.99 -6.44 -2.82
C VAL A 244 -20.13 -6.74 -1.59
N LEU A 245 -19.21 -7.68 -1.74
CA LEU A 245 -18.22 -8.06 -0.73
C LEU A 245 -16.82 -7.67 -1.21
N VAL A 246 -16.09 -6.89 -0.41
CA VAL A 246 -14.68 -6.59 -0.67
C VAL A 246 -13.80 -7.28 0.36
N VAL A 247 -12.81 -8.03 -0.11
CA VAL A 247 -11.84 -8.76 0.71
C VAL A 247 -10.55 -7.95 0.78
N GLY A 248 -10.29 -7.34 1.95
CA GLY A 248 -9.15 -6.48 2.23
C GLY A 248 -8.29 -6.99 3.39
N ILE A 249 -7.97 -8.29 3.42
CA ILE A 249 -7.27 -8.99 4.52
C ILE A 249 -5.75 -9.04 4.35
N GLY A 250 -5.19 -8.07 3.65
CA GLY A 250 -3.76 -7.92 3.41
C GLY A 250 -3.30 -8.51 2.08
N ALA A 251 -1.98 -8.52 1.89
CA ALA A 251 -1.35 -8.99 0.67
C ALA A 251 -0.32 -10.08 0.97
N ARG A 252 0.10 -10.80 -0.06
CA ARG A 252 1.15 -11.80 -0.05
C ARG A 252 2.20 -11.42 -1.08
N PRO A 253 3.49 -11.39 -0.73
CA PRO A 253 4.56 -11.15 -1.71
C PRO A 253 4.46 -12.13 -2.88
N ALA A 254 4.63 -11.62 -4.10
CA ALA A 254 4.54 -12.42 -5.31
C ALA A 254 5.84 -13.18 -5.56
N THR A 255 6.12 -14.18 -4.72
CA THR A 255 7.38 -14.96 -4.71
C THR A 255 7.27 -16.35 -5.33
N ASP A 256 6.09 -16.83 -5.70
CA ASP A 256 5.87 -18.21 -6.15
C ASP A 256 6.76 -18.60 -7.34
N TRP A 257 6.98 -17.68 -8.28
CA TRP A 257 7.83 -17.89 -9.46
C TRP A 257 9.33 -17.95 -9.15
N LEU A 258 9.72 -17.63 -7.90
CA LEU A 258 11.11 -17.66 -7.41
C LEU A 258 11.43 -18.94 -6.64
N GLU A 259 10.47 -19.85 -6.49
CA GLU A 259 10.72 -21.15 -5.86
C GLU A 259 11.78 -21.91 -6.66
N GLY A 260 12.78 -22.46 -5.96
CA GLY A 260 13.91 -23.17 -6.58
C GLY A 260 14.99 -22.27 -7.22
N SER A 261 14.86 -20.95 -7.20
CA SER A 261 15.84 -20.00 -7.76
C SER A 261 17.16 -19.91 -6.98
N GLY A 262 17.19 -20.44 -5.75
CA GLY A 262 18.31 -20.28 -4.82
C GLY A 262 18.27 -18.98 -4.01
N LEU A 263 17.30 -18.12 -4.21
CA LEU A 263 17.08 -16.93 -3.37
C LEU A 263 16.46 -17.30 -2.03
N THR A 264 16.80 -16.56 -0.97
CA THR A 264 16.15 -16.70 0.33
C THR A 264 14.79 -16.02 0.31
N LEU A 265 13.72 -16.80 0.53
CA LEU A 265 12.34 -16.32 0.57
C LEU A 265 11.82 -16.42 2.01
N ASP A 266 11.47 -15.26 2.61
CA ASP A 266 10.88 -15.16 3.95
C ASP A 266 9.98 -13.92 3.99
N ASP A 267 8.67 -14.10 3.82
CA ASP A 267 7.70 -13.01 3.66
C ASP A 267 8.23 -11.93 2.69
N GLY A 268 8.66 -12.35 1.49
CA GLY A 268 9.34 -11.57 0.47
C GLY A 268 10.68 -12.18 0.07
N VAL A 269 11.46 -11.46 -0.70
CA VAL A 269 12.83 -11.83 -1.06
C VAL A 269 13.79 -11.14 -0.11
N VAL A 270 14.57 -11.93 0.63
CA VAL A 270 15.55 -11.40 1.59
C VAL A 270 16.76 -10.84 0.83
N ALA A 271 17.08 -9.60 1.12
CA ALA A 271 18.21 -8.88 0.55
C ALA A 271 19.12 -8.31 1.65
N ASP A 272 20.31 -7.93 1.26
CA ASP A 272 21.21 -7.17 2.11
C ASP A 272 20.83 -5.68 2.18
N GLU A 273 21.63 -4.88 2.87
CA GLU A 273 21.43 -3.44 3.01
C GLU A 273 21.48 -2.65 1.69
N THR A 274 22.05 -3.24 0.63
CA THR A 274 22.12 -2.64 -0.71
C THR A 274 20.96 -3.04 -1.62
N LEU A 275 19.99 -3.80 -1.11
CA LEU A 275 18.90 -4.45 -1.83
C LEU A 275 19.36 -5.60 -2.75
N ALA A 276 20.57 -6.14 -2.56
CA ALA A 276 21.06 -7.29 -3.31
C ALA A 276 20.56 -8.60 -2.66
N ALA A 277 19.92 -9.47 -3.44
CA ALA A 277 19.47 -10.79 -3.03
C ALA A 277 20.42 -11.91 -3.47
N ALA A 278 21.20 -11.67 -4.55
CA ALA A 278 22.26 -12.53 -5.05
C ALA A 278 23.19 -11.71 -5.97
N PRO A 279 24.35 -12.21 -6.39
CA PRO A 279 25.22 -11.51 -7.31
C PRO A 279 24.52 -11.11 -8.62
N GLY A 280 24.35 -9.80 -8.84
CA GLY A 280 23.66 -9.24 -9.99
C GLY A 280 22.12 -9.28 -9.91
N VAL A 281 21.53 -9.69 -8.76
CA VAL A 281 20.09 -9.74 -8.53
C VAL A 281 19.71 -8.81 -7.39
N TYR A 282 18.86 -7.84 -7.66
CA TYR A 282 18.38 -6.83 -6.72
C TYR A 282 16.86 -6.86 -6.60
N VAL A 283 16.34 -6.36 -5.50
CA VAL A 283 14.89 -6.37 -5.21
C VAL A 283 14.36 -4.98 -4.92
N ALA A 284 13.08 -4.72 -5.24
CA ALA A 284 12.46 -3.43 -5.00
C ALA A 284 10.94 -3.53 -4.80
N GLY A 285 10.39 -2.64 -3.98
CA GLY A 285 8.96 -2.54 -3.69
C GLY A 285 8.46 -3.59 -2.69
N ASP A 286 7.17 -3.93 -2.77
CA ASP A 286 6.48 -4.73 -1.74
C ASP A 286 7.06 -6.14 -1.55
N ILE A 287 7.85 -6.64 -2.50
CA ILE A 287 8.51 -7.95 -2.42
C ILE A 287 9.84 -7.89 -1.66
N ALA A 288 10.44 -6.70 -1.52
CA ALA A 288 11.77 -6.53 -0.94
C ALA A 288 11.73 -6.61 0.59
N ARG A 289 12.54 -7.50 1.18
CA ARG A 289 12.77 -7.60 2.61
C ARG A 289 14.25 -7.34 2.89
N TRP A 290 14.53 -6.24 3.57
CA TRP A 290 15.91 -5.79 3.77
C TRP A 290 16.15 -5.21 5.18
N PRO A 291 17.41 -5.19 5.69
CA PRO A 291 17.73 -4.50 6.92
C PRO A 291 17.73 -2.98 6.69
N ASN A 292 16.93 -2.25 7.48
CA ASN A 292 16.95 -0.79 7.49
C ASN A 292 17.76 -0.30 8.69
N ALA A 293 19.00 0.07 8.46
CA ALA A 293 19.95 0.42 9.53
C ALA A 293 19.44 1.57 10.43
N LEU A 294 18.53 2.40 9.91
CA LEU A 294 17.91 3.49 10.69
C LEU A 294 17.15 2.99 11.93
N PHE A 295 16.70 1.73 11.95
CA PHE A 295 15.85 1.18 13.00
C PHE A 295 16.40 -0.08 13.69
N THR A 296 17.59 -0.55 13.34
CA THR A 296 18.16 -1.79 13.91
C THR A 296 18.46 -1.73 15.41
N ASP A 297 18.51 -0.54 15.99
CA ASP A 297 18.66 -0.30 17.44
C ASP A 297 17.32 -0.42 18.22
N VAL A 298 16.18 -0.45 17.52
CA VAL A 298 14.84 -0.44 18.13
C VAL A 298 13.91 -1.49 17.57
N ALA A 299 14.25 -2.10 16.43
CA ALA A 299 13.53 -3.20 15.82
C ALA A 299 14.54 -4.21 15.26
N GLU A 300 14.38 -5.48 15.62
CA GLU A 300 15.28 -6.54 15.17
C GLU A 300 14.97 -6.98 13.75
N GLY A 301 16.03 -7.43 13.03
CA GLY A 301 15.94 -8.10 11.75
C GLY A 301 15.74 -7.17 10.55
N THR A 302 14.93 -7.66 9.62
CA THR A 302 14.63 -7.02 8.34
C THR A 302 13.20 -6.49 8.34
N MET A 303 12.91 -5.52 7.46
CA MET A 303 11.57 -5.01 7.22
C MET A 303 11.15 -5.22 5.76
N ARG A 304 9.86 -5.38 5.54
CA ARG A 304 9.19 -5.34 4.24
C ARG A 304 8.08 -4.29 4.30
N LEU A 305 8.04 -3.42 3.33
CA LEU A 305 7.12 -2.28 3.30
C LEU A 305 6.28 -2.32 2.02
N GLU A 306 4.97 -2.26 2.16
CA GLU A 306 4.00 -2.13 1.07
C GLU A 306 3.64 -0.64 0.87
N HIS A 307 4.67 0.22 0.71
CA HIS A 307 4.51 1.66 0.64
C HIS A 307 4.92 2.19 -0.74
N TRP A 308 4.07 3.05 -1.32
CA TRP A 308 4.33 3.71 -2.59
C TRP A 308 5.70 4.41 -2.63
N THR A 309 6.03 5.16 -1.58
CA THR A 309 7.31 5.88 -1.49
C THR A 309 8.52 4.96 -1.46
N SER A 310 8.44 3.85 -0.70
CA SER A 310 9.51 2.85 -0.65
C SER A 310 9.69 2.15 -1.99
N ALA A 311 8.60 1.79 -2.67
CA ALA A 311 8.66 1.18 -4.00
C ALA A 311 9.33 2.11 -5.02
N ALA A 312 8.99 3.41 -5.00
CA ALA A 312 9.57 4.40 -5.89
C ALA A 312 11.08 4.61 -5.63
N GLU A 313 11.49 4.71 -4.37
CA GLU A 313 12.89 4.92 -3.97
C GLU A 313 13.73 3.67 -4.26
N GLN A 314 13.25 2.48 -3.88
CA GLN A 314 13.96 1.22 -4.05
C GLN A 314 14.13 0.85 -5.53
N GLY A 315 13.11 1.08 -6.37
CA GLY A 315 13.19 0.76 -7.80
C GLY A 315 14.38 1.43 -8.47
N GLY A 316 14.51 2.74 -8.31
CA GLY A 316 15.63 3.48 -8.88
C GLY A 316 16.99 3.10 -8.28
N ARG A 317 17.03 2.79 -6.98
CA ARG A 317 18.29 2.38 -6.32
C ARG A 317 18.71 0.98 -6.74
N ALA A 318 17.81 0.00 -6.71
CA ALA A 318 18.09 -1.38 -7.12
C ALA A 318 18.61 -1.44 -8.58
N ALA A 319 18.02 -0.67 -9.48
CA ALA A 319 18.46 -0.64 -10.87
C ALA A 319 19.85 -0.03 -11.05
N ARG A 320 20.19 1.06 -10.33
CA ARG A 320 21.56 1.62 -10.33
C ARG A 320 22.59 0.61 -9.84
N HIS A 321 22.28 -0.06 -8.72
CA HIS A 321 23.17 -1.09 -8.17
C HIS A 321 23.27 -2.30 -9.10
N ALA A 322 22.18 -2.67 -9.80
CA ALA A 322 22.21 -3.74 -10.79
C ALA A 322 23.09 -3.39 -11.99
N VAL A 323 23.12 -2.12 -12.42
CA VAL A 323 23.94 -1.64 -13.55
C VAL A 323 25.41 -1.42 -13.13
N ASP A 324 25.63 -0.88 -11.94
CA ASP A 324 26.98 -0.64 -11.38
C ASP A 324 27.06 -1.14 -9.92
N PRO A 325 27.31 -2.45 -9.71
CA PRO A 325 27.42 -3.02 -8.37
C PRO A 325 28.53 -2.40 -7.50
N ALA A 326 29.55 -1.81 -8.12
CA ALA A 326 30.66 -1.18 -7.39
C ALA A 326 30.24 0.14 -6.71
N SER A 327 29.18 0.78 -7.20
CA SER A 327 28.59 1.99 -6.60
C SER A 327 27.53 1.70 -5.52
N ALA A 328 27.27 0.42 -5.22
CA ALA A 328 26.21 0.05 -4.29
C ALA A 328 26.45 0.61 -2.88
N THR A 329 25.45 1.21 -2.30
CA THR A 329 25.45 1.79 -0.96
C THR A 329 24.22 1.33 -0.17
N PRO A 330 24.30 1.23 1.17
CA PRO A 330 23.16 0.89 1.99
C PRO A 330 21.94 1.77 1.72
N TYR A 331 20.76 1.14 1.69
CA TYR A 331 19.49 1.82 1.56
C TYR A 331 18.84 2.01 2.93
N GLU A 332 18.77 3.24 3.37
CA GLU A 332 18.07 3.65 4.57
C GLU A 332 16.90 4.56 4.22
N THR A 333 15.75 4.36 4.84
CA THR A 333 14.59 5.24 4.66
C THR A 333 13.79 5.37 5.94
N VAL A 334 13.16 6.54 6.14
CA VAL A 334 12.06 6.70 7.08
C VAL A 334 10.79 6.31 6.34
N PRO A 335 10.17 5.17 6.67
CA PRO A 335 8.93 4.74 6.03
C PRO A 335 7.89 5.86 6.04
N TYR A 336 7.13 5.97 4.96
CA TYR A 336 6.03 6.92 4.88
C TYR A 336 4.90 6.33 4.07
N PHE A 337 3.69 6.38 4.62
CA PHE A 337 2.47 6.11 3.88
C PHE A 337 1.39 7.12 4.23
N TRP A 338 0.35 7.15 3.40
CA TRP A 338 -0.88 7.87 3.65
C TRP A 338 -2.08 7.01 3.23
N SER A 339 -3.24 7.35 3.78
CA SER A 339 -4.52 6.79 3.38
C SER A 339 -5.59 7.87 3.49
N ASP A 340 -6.48 7.94 2.51
CA ASP A 340 -7.53 8.95 2.46
C ASP A 340 -8.88 8.29 2.80
N TRP A 341 -9.49 8.73 3.88
CA TRP A 341 -10.76 8.21 4.38
C TRP A 341 -11.78 9.33 4.48
N TYR A 342 -12.89 9.19 3.79
CA TYR A 342 -13.94 10.21 3.74
C TYR A 342 -13.39 11.53 3.18
N ASP A 343 -13.38 12.58 3.98
CA ASP A 343 -12.80 13.89 3.68
C ASP A 343 -11.47 14.15 4.42
N GLY A 344 -10.94 13.13 5.10
CA GLY A 344 -9.74 13.21 5.91
C GLY A 344 -8.56 12.41 5.36
N ARG A 345 -7.36 12.75 5.83
CA ARG A 345 -6.11 12.08 5.48
C ARG A 345 -5.38 11.57 6.71
N VAL A 346 -5.12 10.27 6.72
CA VAL A 346 -4.24 9.60 7.68
C VAL A 346 -2.84 9.53 7.09
N GLN A 347 -1.82 9.96 7.83
CA GLN A 347 -0.42 9.88 7.42
C GLN A 347 0.42 9.29 8.53
N PHE A 348 1.37 8.46 8.17
CA PHE A 348 2.31 7.84 9.11
C PHE A 348 3.74 7.91 8.59
N VAL A 349 4.68 8.22 9.48
CA VAL A 349 6.13 8.16 9.20
C VAL A 349 6.84 7.32 10.26
N GLY A 350 7.86 6.58 9.86
CA GLY A 350 8.65 5.74 10.74
C GLY A 350 7.99 4.39 11.03
N ILE A 351 8.13 3.91 12.25
CA ILE A 351 7.61 2.61 12.70
C ILE A 351 6.73 2.79 13.95
N ALA A 352 5.74 1.90 14.10
CA ALA A 352 4.86 1.88 15.26
C ALA A 352 5.42 1.01 16.42
N ALA A 353 6.54 0.33 16.19
CA ALA A 353 7.22 -0.47 17.21
C ALA A 353 7.84 0.46 18.29
N GLY A 354 7.07 0.75 19.32
CA GLY A 354 7.47 1.66 20.36
C GLY A 354 7.00 1.22 21.74
N ASP A 355 7.69 1.71 22.78
CA ASP A 355 7.35 1.51 24.19
C ASP A 355 6.36 2.56 24.71
N HIS A 356 6.13 3.63 23.92
CA HIS A 356 5.26 4.73 24.30
C HIS A 356 4.70 5.46 23.07
N VAL A 357 3.44 5.89 23.17
CA VAL A 357 2.78 6.77 22.19
C VAL A 357 2.14 7.96 22.90
N GLU A 358 2.39 9.16 22.40
CA GLU A 358 1.88 10.41 22.98
C GLU A 358 1.18 11.27 21.92
N VAL A 359 -0.03 11.73 22.22
CA VAL A 359 -0.76 12.70 21.41
C VAL A 359 -0.27 14.10 21.72
N VAL A 360 0.39 14.72 20.76
CA VAL A 360 1.07 16.03 20.90
C VAL A 360 0.29 17.20 20.30
N ALA A 361 -0.79 16.89 19.58
CA ALA A 361 -1.70 17.89 19.01
C ALA A 361 -3.08 17.27 18.79
N GLY A 362 -4.13 18.05 18.99
CA GLY A 362 -5.52 17.58 18.84
C GLY A 362 -5.95 16.60 19.90
N ASP A 363 -7.00 15.82 19.61
CA ASP A 363 -7.57 14.81 20.51
C ASP A 363 -7.90 13.54 19.72
N ASP A 364 -7.28 12.42 20.10
CA ASP A 364 -7.50 11.11 19.49
C ASP A 364 -8.86 10.47 19.90
N ALA A 365 -9.48 10.92 20.99
CA ALA A 365 -10.77 10.42 21.44
C ALA A 365 -11.95 11.02 20.67
N GLU A 366 -11.81 12.26 20.18
CA GLU A 366 -12.90 12.98 19.50
C GLU A 366 -12.98 12.73 17.99
N GLY A 367 -12.00 11.99 17.40
CA GLY A 367 -11.92 11.69 15.95
C GLY A 367 -11.81 12.95 15.09
N GLY A 368 -11.32 14.04 15.65
CA GLY A 368 -10.90 15.24 14.94
C GLY A 368 -9.44 15.15 14.49
N PRO A 369 -8.87 16.25 13.96
CA PRO A 369 -7.46 16.29 13.61
C PRO A 369 -6.55 16.12 14.83
N PHE A 370 -5.60 15.20 14.74
CA PHE A 370 -4.61 15.00 15.81
C PHE A 370 -3.25 14.57 15.27
N THR A 371 -2.22 14.67 16.11
CA THR A 371 -0.88 14.12 15.84
C THR A 371 -0.41 13.36 17.05
N ALA A 372 0.05 12.12 16.85
CA ALA A 372 0.69 11.28 17.85
C ALA A 372 2.13 10.97 17.44
N ILE A 373 3.04 10.86 18.41
CA ILE A 373 4.44 10.48 18.20
C ILE A 373 4.77 9.22 19.01
N TYR A 374 5.71 8.43 18.50
CA TYR A 374 6.09 7.12 19.05
C TYR A 374 7.54 7.14 19.49
N ARG A 375 7.79 6.56 20.68
CA ARG A 375 9.12 6.44 21.28
C ARG A 375 9.57 4.98 21.30
N ALA A 376 10.84 4.75 21.01
CA ALA A 376 11.55 3.52 21.34
C ALA A 376 13.02 3.84 21.61
N GLY A 377 13.62 3.14 22.59
CA GLY A 377 15.04 3.33 22.93
C GLY A 377 15.43 4.77 23.25
N GLY A 378 14.52 5.57 23.84
CA GLY A 378 14.77 6.97 24.21
C GLY A 378 14.74 7.99 23.07
N ARG A 379 14.36 7.58 21.86
CA ARG A 379 14.26 8.45 20.68
C ARG A 379 12.89 8.37 20.00
N ILE A 380 12.58 9.36 19.16
CA ILE A 380 11.41 9.30 18.28
C ILE A 380 11.64 8.27 17.17
N VAL A 381 10.65 7.39 16.94
CA VAL A 381 10.70 6.35 15.90
C VAL A 381 9.53 6.39 14.93
N GLY A 382 8.43 7.07 15.29
CA GLY A 382 7.26 7.17 14.45
C GLY A 382 6.43 8.39 14.74
N ALA A 383 5.57 8.79 13.79
CA ALA A 383 4.53 9.78 14.01
C ALA A 383 3.33 9.50 13.10
N LEU A 384 2.12 9.60 13.70
CA LEU A 384 0.83 9.52 13.03
C LEU A 384 0.19 10.91 13.01
N ALA A 385 -0.38 11.31 11.90
CA ALA A 385 -1.23 12.49 11.84
C ALA A 385 -2.55 12.18 11.10
N VAL A 386 -3.64 12.68 11.63
CA VAL A 386 -4.94 12.73 10.98
C VAL A 386 -5.25 14.20 10.68
N ASP A 387 -5.43 14.54 9.42
CA ASP A 387 -5.71 15.90 8.93
C ASP A 387 -4.70 16.98 9.36
N MET A 388 -3.47 16.57 9.65
CA MET A 388 -2.37 17.46 10.03
C MET A 388 -1.09 17.23 9.18
N PRO A 389 -1.15 17.35 7.84
CA PRO A 389 -0.06 16.94 6.96
C PRO A 389 1.25 17.71 7.19
N ALA A 390 1.16 18.96 7.61
CA ALA A 390 2.35 19.78 7.88
C ALA A 390 3.14 19.35 9.13
N GLU A 391 2.54 18.53 10.01
CA GLU A 391 3.19 18.05 11.23
C GLU A 391 4.07 16.82 10.95
N VAL A 392 3.54 15.83 10.26
CA VAL A 392 4.18 14.52 10.03
C VAL A 392 5.56 14.65 9.39
N MET A 393 5.72 15.53 8.39
CA MET A 393 7.01 15.69 7.68
C MET A 393 8.12 16.31 8.53
N LYS A 394 7.76 17.02 9.60
CA LYS A 394 8.74 17.55 10.57
C LYS A 394 9.27 16.43 11.47
N TYR A 395 8.39 15.56 11.94
CA TYR A 395 8.79 14.39 12.71
C TYR A 395 9.58 13.40 11.85
N ARG A 396 9.23 13.22 10.55
CA ARG A 396 10.04 12.42 9.61
C ARG A 396 11.51 12.83 9.62
N ARG A 397 11.76 14.16 9.66
CA ARG A 397 13.15 14.69 9.71
C ARG A 397 13.85 14.36 11.02
N LEU A 398 13.15 14.41 12.16
CA LEU A 398 13.72 14.05 13.46
C LEU A 398 14.04 12.56 13.52
N ILE A 399 13.14 11.71 13.03
CA ILE A 399 13.33 10.25 12.94
C ILE A 399 14.57 9.93 12.11
N GLY A 400 14.69 10.52 10.91
CA GLY A 400 15.83 10.30 10.02
C GLY A 400 17.18 10.76 10.62
N LYS A 401 17.16 11.69 11.58
CA LYS A 401 18.35 12.13 12.32
C LYS A 401 18.53 11.40 13.66
N ARG A 402 17.70 10.41 13.98
CA ARG A 402 17.69 9.69 15.26
C ARG A 402 17.66 10.61 16.48
N GLN A 403 16.88 11.70 16.40
CA GLN A 403 16.78 12.68 17.48
C GLN A 403 16.13 12.08 18.72
N SER A 404 16.47 12.65 19.89
CA SER A 404 15.96 12.21 21.18
C SER A 404 14.45 12.42 21.32
N TRP A 405 13.85 11.74 22.29
CA TRP A 405 12.45 11.96 22.65
C TRP A 405 12.21 13.40 23.11
N ASP A 406 13.14 13.98 23.89
CA ASP A 406 13.05 15.36 24.36
C ASP A 406 13.06 16.38 23.22
N ASP A 407 13.85 16.16 22.18
CA ASP A 407 13.83 16.98 20.97
C ASP A 407 12.46 16.92 20.26
N ALA A 408 11.83 15.74 20.24
CA ALA A 408 10.50 15.57 19.66
C ALA A 408 9.42 16.30 20.47
N LEU A 409 9.49 16.24 21.81
CA LEU A 409 8.60 16.98 22.71
C LEU A 409 8.82 18.50 22.61
N ALA A 410 10.07 18.95 22.51
CA ALA A 410 10.39 20.37 22.30
C ALA A 410 9.79 20.89 20.99
N LEU A 411 9.89 20.12 19.89
CA LEU A 411 9.23 20.45 18.65
C LEU A 411 7.70 20.51 18.82
N ALA A 412 7.10 19.55 19.51
CA ALA A 412 5.65 19.51 19.77
C ALA A 412 5.18 20.78 20.50
N GLU A 413 5.90 21.20 21.53
CA GLU A 413 5.61 22.42 22.29
C GLU A 413 5.74 23.68 21.41
N GLN A 414 6.82 23.79 20.64
CA GLN A 414 7.00 24.90 19.69
C GLN A 414 5.82 24.97 18.70
N ARG A 415 5.37 23.81 18.19
CA ARG A 415 4.25 23.75 17.26
C ARG A 415 2.92 24.14 17.93
N ARG A 416 2.74 23.76 19.19
CA ARG A 416 1.56 24.14 19.98
C ARG A 416 1.47 25.67 20.14
N GLN A 417 2.59 26.31 20.47
CA GLN A 417 2.68 27.76 20.60
C GLN A 417 2.38 28.46 19.26
N GLN A 418 3.00 28.02 18.16
CA GLN A 418 2.75 28.59 16.85
C GLN A 418 1.28 28.46 16.41
N ARG A 419 0.62 27.33 16.71
CA ARG A 419 -0.82 27.18 16.44
C ARG A 419 -1.68 28.12 17.26
N ALA A 420 -1.34 28.30 18.55
CA ALA A 420 -2.05 29.23 19.44
C ALA A 420 -1.92 30.68 18.96
N GLU A 421 -0.73 31.10 18.54
CA GLU A 421 -0.49 32.42 17.97
C GLU A 421 -1.29 32.65 16.69
N LYS A 422 -1.28 31.69 15.75
CA LYS A 422 -2.06 31.78 14.52
C LYS A 422 -3.55 31.88 14.77
N ARG A 423 -4.09 31.11 15.76
CA ARG A 423 -5.51 31.20 16.14
C ARG A 423 -5.85 32.59 16.70
N LYS A 424 -5.01 33.16 17.55
CA LYS A 424 -5.20 34.51 18.10
C LYS A 424 -5.18 35.59 17.00
N ALA A 425 -4.24 35.49 16.05
CA ALA A 425 -4.15 36.41 14.94
C ALA A 425 -5.37 36.32 14.01
N ALA A 426 -5.86 35.11 13.71
CA ALA A 426 -7.05 34.89 12.90
C ALA A 426 -8.29 35.46 13.59
N GLN A 427 -8.45 35.26 14.91
CA GLN A 427 -9.56 35.83 15.68
C GLN A 427 -9.56 37.35 15.66
N GLN A 428 -8.40 37.98 15.90
CA GLN A 428 -8.26 39.43 15.87
C GLN A 428 -8.59 40.04 14.48
N SER A 429 -8.19 39.34 13.39
CA SER A 429 -8.55 39.76 12.04
C SER A 429 -10.04 39.65 11.76
N ALA A 430 -10.71 38.60 12.25
CA ALA A 430 -12.15 38.43 12.11
C ALA A 430 -12.93 39.50 12.91
N ASP A 431 -12.49 39.79 14.14
CA ASP A 431 -13.11 40.82 14.99
C ASP A 431 -12.97 42.23 14.38
N GLN A 432 -11.82 42.52 13.74
CA GLN A 432 -11.63 43.79 13.02
C GLN A 432 -12.50 43.93 11.78
N GLN A 433 -12.69 42.85 11.02
CA GLN A 433 -13.57 42.83 9.86
C GLN A 433 -15.04 42.96 10.24
N GLY A 434 -15.46 42.28 11.32
CA GLY A 434 -16.81 42.40 11.87
C GLY A 434 -17.13 43.78 12.48
N ALA A 435 -16.13 44.52 12.96
CA ALA A 435 -16.31 45.85 13.49
C ALA A 435 -16.34 46.96 12.40
N SER A 436 -15.97 46.62 11.15
CA SER A 436 -15.94 47.56 10.00
C SER A 436 -17.13 47.36 9.04
N ALA A 437 -18.01 46.38 9.30
CA ALA A 437 -19.26 46.12 8.60
C ALA A 437 -20.45 46.56 9.44
#